data_0480bc193a2814e76021a0bac9ac8b8d
#
_entry.id   0480bc193a2814e76021a0bac9ac8b8d
#
_cell.length_a   1.000
_cell.length_b   1.000
_cell.length_c   1.000
_cell.angle_alpha   90.00
_cell.angle_beta   90.00
_cell.angle_gamma   90.00
#
_symmetry.space_group_name_H-M   'P 1'
#
loop_
_entity.id
_entity.type
_entity.pdbx_description
1 polymer ?
#
loop_
_entity_poly.entity_id
_entity_poly.type
_entity_poly.pdbx_seq_one_letter_code
_entity_poly.pdbx_strand_id
1 'polypeptide(L)'
;MPTRAELEAREAAALAPYAMRSRDSRGRRHPEPEHPLRMVFQRDRDRIIHSTAFRRLEYKTQVFVNHEGDYYRTRLTHTIEAAQVTRTLARALGLNEDLAEAVALAHDLGHTPFGHAGERTLDRLMKPHGGFDHNSQSLRIVDVLEDRYPAFRGLNLSWEVREGIVKHSTRYDRPQVREFDPDLAPCLEAQIVDFADEIAYNAHDIDDGLKSGMLDPEDLARARLWSEATAEVAPGAPPHVRHYQAVRRVIDRLVSDLCASLVARVHELRVETLADVRRVKPRLVEYSPAVAERNQELKAFLYDRLYTHYRVTRMTQKADRIMSALFEVYMQEPKQLPPHVTERAREEGESMPRAIADYVAGMTDRFALQEYKKLFDPEERV
;
A
#
# COMPACT_ATOMS: atom_id res chain seq x y z
N MET A 1 -15.30 -26.79 -19.92
CA MET A 1 -14.70 -25.80 -19.04
C MET A 1 -14.33 -26.50 -17.73
N PRO A 2 -13.23 -26.15 -17.06
CA PRO A 2 -12.91 -26.77 -15.78
C PRO A 2 -13.96 -26.41 -14.72
N THR A 3 -14.25 -27.36 -13.87
CA THR A 3 -15.09 -27.15 -12.69
C THR A 3 -14.33 -26.41 -11.59
N ARG A 4 -15.03 -25.87 -10.60
CA ARG A 4 -14.39 -25.25 -9.42
C ARG A 4 -13.41 -26.21 -8.74
N ALA A 5 -13.79 -27.46 -8.50
CA ALA A 5 -12.95 -28.46 -7.89
C ALA A 5 -11.65 -28.75 -8.70
N GLU A 6 -11.75 -28.75 -10.03
CA GLU A 6 -10.57 -28.90 -10.90
C GLU A 6 -9.65 -27.68 -10.86
N LEU A 7 -10.20 -26.46 -10.72
CA LEU A 7 -9.40 -25.25 -10.53
C LEU A 7 -8.65 -25.30 -9.20
N GLU A 8 -9.33 -25.64 -8.11
CA GLU A 8 -8.74 -25.78 -6.78
C GLU A 8 -7.68 -26.89 -6.72
N ALA A 9 -7.89 -27.98 -7.42
CA ALA A 9 -6.90 -29.06 -7.51
C ALA A 9 -5.64 -28.61 -8.26
N ARG A 10 -5.77 -27.84 -9.33
CA ARG A 10 -4.64 -27.26 -10.09
C ARG A 10 -3.88 -26.27 -9.24
N GLU A 11 -4.57 -25.36 -8.53
CA GLU A 11 -3.96 -24.42 -7.59
C GLU A 11 -3.17 -25.20 -6.52
N ALA A 12 -3.79 -26.18 -5.87
CA ALA A 12 -3.15 -26.94 -4.81
C ALA A 12 -1.91 -27.73 -5.28
N ALA A 13 -1.88 -28.17 -6.53
CA ALA A 13 -0.73 -28.88 -7.12
C ALA A 13 0.44 -27.93 -7.47
N ALA A 14 0.16 -26.65 -7.71
CA ALA A 14 1.17 -25.67 -8.09
C ALA A 14 1.78 -24.91 -6.90
N LEU A 15 1.04 -24.82 -5.78
CA LEU A 15 1.45 -24.05 -4.62
C LEU A 15 2.35 -24.84 -3.66
N ALA A 16 3.27 -24.13 -3.00
CA ALA A 16 4.07 -24.66 -1.91
C ALA A 16 3.18 -25.16 -0.74
N PRO A 17 3.63 -26.12 0.07
CA PRO A 17 2.81 -26.68 1.16
C PRO A 17 2.35 -25.66 2.19
N TYR A 18 3.16 -24.63 2.40
CA TYR A 18 2.93 -23.55 3.35
C TYR A 18 2.17 -22.35 2.77
N ALA A 19 1.86 -22.36 1.48
CA ALA A 19 1.11 -21.29 0.82
C ALA A 19 -0.38 -21.33 1.15
N MET A 20 -1.04 -20.18 1.10
CA MET A 20 -2.48 -20.08 1.30
C MET A 20 -3.25 -20.58 0.08
N ARG A 21 -4.12 -21.55 0.24
CA ARG A 21 -4.96 -22.09 -0.83
C ARG A 21 -6.34 -21.47 -0.80
N SER A 22 -6.92 -21.23 -1.97
CA SER A 22 -8.27 -20.66 -2.08
C SER A 22 -9.35 -21.48 -1.36
N ARG A 23 -9.26 -22.83 -1.42
CA ARG A 23 -10.20 -23.74 -0.76
C ARG A 23 -10.13 -23.68 0.77
N ASP A 24 -9.00 -23.24 1.34
CA ASP A 24 -8.73 -23.18 2.77
C ASP A 24 -9.03 -21.79 3.36
N SER A 25 -9.61 -20.89 2.54
CA SER A 25 -10.00 -19.55 2.98
C SER A 25 -11.04 -19.59 4.10
N ARG A 26 -10.87 -18.72 5.09
CA ARG A 26 -11.83 -18.51 6.18
C ARG A 26 -13.11 -17.82 5.71
N GLY A 27 -13.19 -17.46 4.41
CA GLY A 27 -14.38 -16.92 3.78
C GLY A 27 -14.57 -15.43 3.97
N ARG A 28 -15.82 -14.99 3.83
CA ARG A 28 -16.26 -13.61 3.80
C ARG A 28 -17.18 -13.30 4.99
N ARG A 29 -17.27 -12.03 5.39
CA ARG A 29 -18.22 -11.58 6.43
C ARG A 29 -19.67 -11.86 6.03
N HIS A 30 -20.02 -11.56 4.78
CA HIS A 30 -21.35 -11.82 4.23
C HIS A 30 -21.28 -13.04 3.33
N PRO A 31 -21.98 -14.14 3.64
CA PRO A 31 -22.01 -15.33 2.81
C PRO A 31 -22.50 -15.02 1.39
N GLU A 32 -21.77 -15.51 0.40
CA GLU A 32 -22.15 -15.38 -1.02
C GLU A 32 -21.89 -16.71 -1.74
N PRO A 33 -22.69 -17.03 -2.78
CA PRO A 33 -22.41 -18.19 -3.62
C PRO A 33 -21.02 -18.12 -4.26
N GLU A 34 -20.34 -19.25 -4.31
CA GLU A 34 -19.07 -19.36 -5.01
C GLU A 34 -19.24 -19.15 -6.52
N HIS A 35 -18.28 -18.49 -7.12
CA HIS A 35 -18.31 -18.27 -8.57
C HIS A 35 -17.76 -19.51 -9.30
N PRO A 36 -18.42 -19.99 -10.36
CA PRO A 36 -18.02 -21.23 -11.04
C PRO A 36 -16.63 -21.17 -11.70
N LEU A 37 -16.16 -19.97 -12.08
CA LEU A 37 -14.92 -19.78 -12.85
C LEU A 37 -13.84 -19.01 -12.11
N ARG A 38 -14.19 -18.23 -11.08
CA ARG A 38 -13.24 -17.37 -10.37
C ARG A 38 -13.02 -17.87 -8.94
N MET A 39 -11.75 -18.02 -8.56
CA MET A 39 -11.33 -18.38 -7.22
C MET A 39 -11.62 -17.23 -6.23
N VAL A 40 -11.56 -17.52 -4.92
CA VAL A 40 -11.94 -16.55 -3.90
C VAL A 40 -11.08 -15.28 -3.96
N PHE A 41 -9.77 -15.43 -4.05
CA PHE A 41 -8.83 -14.29 -4.05
C PHE A 41 -8.84 -13.54 -5.39
N GLN A 42 -9.10 -14.22 -6.50
CA GLN A 42 -9.33 -13.59 -7.79
C GLN A 42 -10.55 -12.66 -7.76
N ARG A 43 -11.64 -13.10 -7.10
CA ARG A 43 -12.82 -12.23 -6.90
C ARG A 43 -12.48 -11.01 -6.04
N ASP A 44 -11.63 -11.15 -5.04
CA ASP A 44 -11.20 -10.04 -4.18
C ASP A 44 -10.41 -9.02 -4.97
N ARG A 45 -9.42 -9.46 -5.73
CA ARG A 45 -8.66 -8.61 -6.65
C ARG A 45 -9.59 -7.83 -7.59
N ASP A 46 -10.53 -8.51 -8.24
CA ASP A 46 -11.48 -7.88 -9.15
C ASP A 46 -12.31 -6.80 -8.43
N ARG A 47 -12.78 -7.06 -7.20
CA ARG A 47 -13.53 -6.10 -6.38
C ARG A 47 -12.73 -4.86 -6.02
N ILE A 48 -11.45 -5.04 -5.68
CA ILE A 48 -10.54 -3.95 -5.36
C ILE A 48 -10.32 -3.05 -6.58
N ILE A 49 -9.98 -3.62 -7.73
CA ILE A 49 -9.73 -2.88 -8.98
C ILE A 49 -10.95 -2.06 -9.38
N HIS A 50 -12.16 -2.59 -9.19
CA HIS A 50 -13.39 -1.89 -9.54
C HIS A 50 -13.89 -0.93 -8.45
N SER A 51 -13.22 -0.80 -7.30
CA SER A 51 -13.63 0.13 -6.22
C SER A 51 -13.42 1.59 -6.60
N THR A 52 -14.12 2.49 -5.90
CA THR A 52 -13.95 3.93 -6.06
C THR A 52 -12.62 4.37 -5.45
N ALA A 53 -12.24 3.79 -4.32
CA ALA A 53 -11.00 4.10 -3.65
C ALA A 53 -9.79 3.79 -4.53
N PHE A 54 -9.78 2.63 -5.23
CA PHE A 54 -8.70 2.28 -6.15
C PHE A 54 -8.53 3.29 -7.29
N ARG A 55 -9.63 3.74 -7.90
CA ARG A 55 -9.56 4.78 -8.95
C ARG A 55 -9.05 6.13 -8.44
N ARG A 56 -9.33 6.48 -7.16
CA ARG A 56 -8.85 7.72 -6.56
C ARG A 56 -7.34 7.75 -6.35
N LEU A 57 -6.65 6.59 -6.32
CA LEU A 57 -5.20 6.51 -6.23
C LEU A 57 -4.49 7.20 -7.40
N GLU A 58 -5.14 7.33 -8.57
CA GLU A 58 -4.64 8.08 -9.72
C GLU A 58 -4.33 9.55 -9.40
N TYR A 59 -5.08 10.13 -8.46
CA TYR A 59 -5.00 11.55 -8.12
C TYR A 59 -4.53 11.79 -6.68
N LYS A 60 -3.82 10.81 -6.10
CA LYS A 60 -3.16 10.93 -4.79
C LYS A 60 -1.64 10.93 -4.99
N THR A 61 -0.96 11.86 -4.33
CA THR A 61 0.50 11.96 -4.32
C THR A 61 1.13 10.72 -3.71
N GLN A 62 2.20 10.21 -4.33
CA GLN A 62 3.11 9.24 -3.70
C GLN A 62 4.17 9.98 -2.88
N VAL A 63 5.07 10.70 -3.51
CA VAL A 63 6.09 11.55 -2.88
C VAL A 63 6.05 12.98 -3.43
N PHE A 64 5.94 13.11 -4.76
CA PHE A 64 5.91 14.39 -5.46
C PHE A 64 4.49 14.75 -5.87
N VAL A 65 4.11 16.00 -5.63
CA VAL A 65 2.77 16.46 -5.98
C VAL A 65 2.63 16.56 -7.51
N ASN A 66 1.62 15.91 -8.06
CA ASN A 66 1.43 15.70 -9.50
C ASN A 66 1.30 16.97 -10.34
N HIS A 67 0.97 18.12 -9.75
CA HIS A 67 0.88 19.38 -10.53
C HIS A 67 2.24 20.06 -10.79
N GLU A 68 3.35 19.48 -10.31
CA GLU A 68 4.71 19.94 -10.66
C GLU A 68 5.29 19.20 -11.90
N GLY A 69 4.56 18.18 -12.45
CA GLY A 69 4.96 17.45 -13.66
C GLY A 69 4.13 16.19 -13.92
N ASP A 70 3.72 16.00 -15.16
CA ASP A 70 2.80 14.92 -15.57
C ASP A 70 3.42 13.51 -15.54
N TYR A 71 4.70 13.39 -15.27
CA TYR A 71 5.46 12.11 -15.29
C TYR A 71 5.85 11.59 -13.91
N TYR A 72 5.53 12.32 -12.84
CA TYR A 72 5.74 11.81 -11.49
C TYR A 72 4.72 10.72 -11.15
N ARG A 73 5.17 9.72 -10.38
CA ARG A 73 4.34 8.59 -10.00
C ARG A 73 3.20 8.98 -9.09
N THR A 74 2.01 8.52 -9.44
CA THR A 74 0.82 8.55 -8.58
C THR A 74 0.80 7.31 -7.68
N ARG A 75 -0.06 7.32 -6.66
CA ARG A 75 -0.27 6.10 -5.86
C ARG A 75 -0.78 4.94 -6.68
N LEU A 76 -1.57 5.17 -7.73
CA LEU A 76 -2.05 4.11 -8.62
C LEU A 76 -0.88 3.44 -9.34
N THR A 77 0.02 4.23 -9.94
CA THR A 77 1.18 3.65 -10.65
C THR A 77 2.12 2.92 -9.71
N HIS A 78 2.36 3.47 -8.50
CA HIS A 78 3.08 2.77 -7.44
C HIS A 78 2.42 1.44 -7.06
N THR A 79 1.12 1.44 -6.78
CA THR A 79 0.37 0.23 -6.40
C THR A 79 0.46 -0.86 -7.48
N ILE A 80 0.43 -0.48 -8.77
CA ILE A 80 0.60 -1.40 -9.90
C ILE A 80 2.04 -1.97 -9.94
N GLU A 81 3.05 -1.12 -9.73
CA GLU A 81 4.46 -1.54 -9.68
C GLU A 81 4.70 -2.50 -8.49
N ALA A 82 4.20 -2.16 -7.29
CA ALA A 82 4.26 -3.03 -6.12
C ALA A 82 3.55 -4.38 -6.35
N ALA A 83 2.36 -4.38 -6.95
CA ALA A 83 1.64 -5.60 -7.30
C ALA A 83 2.40 -6.46 -8.31
N GLN A 84 3.07 -5.84 -9.29
CA GLN A 84 3.92 -6.56 -10.26
C GLN A 84 5.11 -7.25 -9.55
N VAL A 85 5.81 -6.54 -8.65
CA VAL A 85 6.91 -7.12 -7.86
C VAL A 85 6.39 -8.25 -6.96
N THR A 86 5.26 -8.03 -6.27
CA THR A 86 4.59 -9.02 -5.43
C THR A 86 4.28 -10.30 -6.19
N ARG A 87 3.71 -10.20 -7.39
CA ARG A 87 3.42 -11.37 -8.24
C ARG A 87 4.68 -12.11 -8.66
N THR A 88 5.76 -11.38 -8.95
CA THR A 88 7.05 -11.99 -9.28
C THR A 88 7.57 -12.82 -8.10
N LEU A 89 7.55 -12.26 -6.89
CA LEU A 89 7.92 -12.96 -5.66
C LEU A 89 7.01 -14.16 -5.40
N ALA A 90 5.69 -13.97 -5.47
CA ALA A 90 4.73 -15.05 -5.23
C ALA A 90 4.94 -16.23 -6.17
N ARG A 91 5.12 -15.97 -7.47
CA ARG A 91 5.39 -17.01 -8.48
C ARG A 91 6.70 -17.74 -8.23
N ALA A 92 7.78 -17.02 -7.95
CA ALA A 92 9.09 -17.59 -7.69
C ALA A 92 9.11 -18.49 -6.44
N LEU A 93 8.26 -18.18 -5.45
CA LEU A 93 8.17 -18.87 -4.16
C LEU A 93 7.05 -19.91 -4.09
N GLY A 94 6.29 -20.14 -5.16
CA GLY A 94 5.14 -21.05 -5.18
C GLY A 94 3.99 -20.60 -4.29
N LEU A 95 3.81 -19.30 -4.07
CA LEU A 95 2.73 -18.72 -3.26
C LEU A 95 1.51 -18.37 -4.13
N ASN A 96 0.37 -18.09 -3.50
CA ASN A 96 -0.86 -17.73 -4.18
C ASN A 96 -0.78 -16.32 -4.78
N GLU A 97 -0.56 -16.24 -6.10
CA GLU A 97 -0.42 -14.96 -6.81
C GLU A 97 -1.67 -14.07 -6.69
N ASP A 98 -2.88 -14.65 -6.76
CA ASP A 98 -4.14 -13.88 -6.70
C ASP A 98 -4.34 -13.25 -5.31
N LEU A 99 -3.99 -13.97 -4.24
CA LEU A 99 -4.03 -13.42 -2.88
C LEU A 99 -2.99 -12.32 -2.68
N ALA A 100 -1.75 -12.57 -3.07
CA ALA A 100 -0.66 -11.62 -2.92
C ALA A 100 -0.95 -10.33 -3.72
N GLU A 101 -1.43 -10.45 -4.96
CA GLU A 101 -1.85 -9.32 -5.80
C GLU A 101 -3.03 -8.56 -5.17
N ALA A 102 -4.04 -9.25 -4.63
CA ALA A 102 -5.18 -8.60 -3.99
C ALA A 102 -4.76 -7.77 -2.78
N VAL A 103 -3.87 -8.29 -1.93
CA VAL A 103 -3.32 -7.53 -0.78
C VAL A 103 -2.51 -6.34 -1.27
N ALA A 104 -1.62 -6.53 -2.26
CA ALA A 104 -0.81 -5.45 -2.83
C ALA A 104 -1.65 -4.34 -3.46
N LEU A 105 -2.75 -4.67 -4.16
CA LEU A 105 -3.65 -3.66 -4.74
C LEU A 105 -4.48 -2.92 -3.69
N ALA A 106 -4.65 -3.48 -2.51
CA ALA A 106 -5.49 -2.91 -1.46
C ALA A 106 -4.72 -2.14 -0.38
N HIS A 107 -3.41 -2.35 -0.25
CA HIS A 107 -2.64 -1.82 0.88
C HIS A 107 -2.74 -0.29 1.02
N ASP A 108 -2.72 0.43 -0.10
CA ASP A 108 -2.68 1.89 -0.17
C ASP A 108 -4.05 2.59 -0.25
N LEU A 109 -5.17 1.85 -0.25
CA LEU A 109 -6.52 2.43 -0.43
C LEU A 109 -6.86 3.51 0.60
N GLY A 110 -6.37 3.35 1.83
CA GLY A 110 -6.67 4.21 2.97
C GLY A 110 -5.82 5.47 3.08
N HIS A 111 -4.83 5.66 2.23
CA HIS A 111 -4.01 6.86 2.29
C HIS A 111 -4.82 8.14 2.06
N THR A 112 -4.43 9.17 2.79
CA THR A 112 -4.99 10.52 2.72
C THR A 112 -4.50 11.28 1.47
N PRO A 113 -5.13 12.40 1.11
CA PRO A 113 -4.49 13.38 0.25
C PRO A 113 -3.10 13.77 0.77
N PHE A 114 -2.19 14.07 -0.14
CA PHE A 114 -0.79 14.49 0.15
C PHE A 114 0.04 13.41 0.89
N GLY A 115 -0.33 12.15 0.77
CA GLY A 115 0.41 11.00 1.28
C GLY A 115 0.64 11.04 2.80
N HIS A 116 1.84 10.66 3.25
CA HIS A 116 2.19 10.63 4.67
C HIS A 116 2.11 12.01 5.38
N ALA A 117 2.21 13.13 4.65
CA ALA A 117 2.02 14.44 5.25
C ALA A 117 0.57 14.64 5.72
N GLY A 118 -0.39 14.31 4.86
CA GLY A 118 -1.82 14.35 5.20
C GLY A 118 -2.16 13.36 6.32
N GLU A 119 -1.60 12.16 6.29
CA GLU A 119 -1.80 11.13 7.30
C GLU A 119 -1.34 11.58 8.68
N ARG A 120 -0.11 12.08 8.82
CA ARG A 120 0.38 12.62 10.10
C ARG A 120 -0.49 13.75 10.64
N THR A 121 -1.00 14.60 9.74
CA THR A 121 -1.90 15.68 10.14
C THR A 121 -3.22 15.12 10.65
N LEU A 122 -3.81 14.17 9.91
CA LEU A 122 -5.10 13.60 10.29
C LEU A 122 -4.98 12.75 11.55
N ASP A 123 -3.89 12.01 11.74
CA ASP A 123 -3.62 11.28 13.00
C ASP A 123 -3.53 12.23 14.19
N ARG A 124 -2.78 13.34 14.06
CA ARG A 124 -2.69 14.38 15.09
C ARG A 124 -4.07 14.94 15.48
N LEU A 125 -4.91 15.25 14.50
CA LEU A 125 -6.25 15.80 14.71
C LEU A 125 -7.20 14.76 15.30
N MET A 126 -7.07 13.51 14.89
CA MET A 126 -7.88 12.40 15.37
C MET A 126 -7.41 11.79 16.70
N LYS A 127 -6.27 12.22 17.25
CA LYS A 127 -5.72 11.66 18.49
C LYS A 127 -6.71 11.59 19.66
N PRO A 128 -7.55 12.63 19.89
CA PRO A 128 -8.62 12.56 20.91
C PRO A 128 -9.78 11.61 20.56
N HIS A 129 -9.85 11.16 19.31
CA HIS A 129 -10.96 10.41 18.72
C HIS A 129 -10.56 9.00 18.25
N GLY A 130 -9.46 8.45 18.77
CA GLY A 130 -8.97 7.11 18.47
C GLY A 130 -7.85 7.01 17.44
N GLY A 131 -7.31 8.16 16.97
CA GLY A 131 -6.21 8.22 16.01
C GLY A 131 -6.62 7.93 14.57
N PHE A 132 -5.64 7.96 13.69
CA PHE A 132 -5.79 7.64 12.28
C PHE A 132 -4.52 6.95 11.76
N ASP A 133 -4.67 5.85 11.04
CA ASP A 133 -3.64 5.22 10.25
C ASP A 133 -4.24 4.69 8.93
N HIS A 134 -3.43 4.65 7.87
CA HIS A 134 -3.92 4.29 6.54
C HIS A 134 -4.30 2.81 6.42
N ASN A 135 -3.70 1.89 7.19
CA ASN A 135 -4.04 0.46 7.15
C ASN A 135 -5.44 0.22 7.74
N SER A 136 -5.72 0.79 8.92
CA SER A 136 -7.06 0.78 9.50
C SER A 136 -8.07 1.45 8.58
N GLN A 137 -7.68 2.53 7.91
CA GLN A 137 -8.52 3.20 6.93
C GLN A 137 -8.74 2.38 5.67
N SER A 138 -7.72 1.65 5.17
CA SER A 138 -7.86 0.69 4.06
C SER A 138 -8.86 -0.41 4.40
N LEU A 139 -8.76 -1.00 5.61
CA LEU A 139 -9.73 -1.97 6.08
C LEU A 139 -11.13 -1.36 6.14
N ARG A 140 -11.26 -0.15 6.68
CA ARG A 140 -12.53 0.55 6.78
C ARG A 140 -13.16 0.83 5.41
N ILE A 141 -12.36 1.18 4.41
CA ILE A 141 -12.82 1.36 3.03
C ILE A 141 -13.41 0.06 2.49
N VAL A 142 -12.69 -1.06 2.61
CA VAL A 142 -13.12 -2.34 2.04
C VAL A 142 -14.25 -3.01 2.84
N ASP A 143 -14.43 -2.66 4.11
CA ASP A 143 -15.46 -3.24 4.98
C ASP A 143 -16.75 -2.41 5.06
N VAL A 144 -16.65 -1.06 4.91
CA VAL A 144 -17.76 -0.15 5.25
C VAL A 144 -17.99 0.94 4.20
N LEU A 145 -16.92 1.63 3.73
CA LEU A 145 -17.08 2.88 3.01
C LEU A 145 -17.41 2.73 1.52
N GLU A 146 -16.99 1.63 0.88
CA GLU A 146 -17.42 1.32 -0.49
C GLU A 146 -18.88 0.88 -0.49
N ASP A 147 -19.68 1.48 -1.36
CA ASP A 147 -21.11 1.20 -1.51
C ASP A 147 -21.38 0.65 -2.92
N ARG A 148 -21.29 -0.67 -3.06
CA ARG A 148 -21.33 -1.37 -4.35
C ARG A 148 -22.40 -2.45 -4.45
N TYR A 149 -22.86 -2.93 -3.30
CA TYR A 149 -23.73 -4.08 -3.22
C TYR A 149 -24.99 -3.75 -2.42
N PRO A 150 -26.19 -4.09 -2.93
CA PRO A 150 -27.44 -3.73 -2.24
C PRO A 150 -27.65 -4.47 -0.91
N ALA A 151 -26.96 -5.61 -0.72
CA ALA A 151 -27.16 -6.47 0.45
C ALA A 151 -26.22 -6.16 1.62
N PHE A 152 -25.13 -5.43 1.39
CA PHE A 152 -24.12 -5.12 2.41
C PHE A 152 -23.26 -3.93 2.00
N ARG A 153 -22.66 -3.27 2.97
CA ARG A 153 -21.63 -2.24 2.79
C ARG A 153 -20.26 -2.88 2.55
N GLY A 154 -19.35 -2.11 1.97
CA GLY A 154 -17.99 -2.55 1.67
C GLY A 154 -17.86 -3.44 0.45
N LEU A 155 -16.71 -4.06 0.30
CA LEU A 155 -16.37 -4.95 -0.80
C LEU A 155 -16.57 -6.44 -0.47
N ASN A 156 -16.82 -6.77 0.80
CA ASN A 156 -16.94 -8.14 1.30
C ASN A 156 -15.77 -9.04 0.86
N LEU A 157 -14.55 -8.58 1.14
CA LEU A 157 -13.32 -9.33 0.83
C LEU A 157 -13.16 -10.54 1.77
N SER A 158 -12.34 -11.51 1.36
CA SER A 158 -11.99 -12.64 2.19
C SER A 158 -11.21 -12.22 3.44
N TRP A 159 -11.23 -13.08 4.45
CA TRP A 159 -10.57 -12.85 5.72
C TRP A 159 -9.05 -12.61 5.53
N GLU A 160 -8.41 -13.36 4.64
CA GLU A 160 -6.98 -13.33 4.38
C GLU A 160 -6.53 -12.01 3.75
N VAL A 161 -7.29 -11.48 2.80
CA VAL A 161 -7.00 -10.17 2.18
C VAL A 161 -7.16 -9.06 3.23
N ARG A 162 -8.20 -9.11 4.05
CA ARG A 162 -8.46 -8.15 5.13
C ARG A 162 -7.37 -8.20 6.21
N GLU A 163 -6.95 -9.41 6.61
CA GLU A 163 -5.80 -9.58 7.51
C GLU A 163 -4.52 -9.02 6.91
N GLY A 164 -4.26 -9.29 5.62
CA GLY A 164 -3.09 -8.78 4.91
C GLY A 164 -3.05 -7.25 4.88
N ILE A 165 -4.18 -6.59 4.62
CA ILE A 165 -4.30 -5.12 4.66
C ILE A 165 -3.93 -4.56 6.03
N VAL A 166 -4.51 -5.10 7.11
CA VAL A 166 -4.30 -4.58 8.46
C VAL A 166 -2.91 -4.88 8.99
N LYS A 167 -2.37 -6.06 8.67
CA LYS A 167 -1.04 -6.48 9.11
C LYS A 167 0.07 -6.07 8.15
N HIS A 168 -0.27 -5.35 7.08
CA HIS A 168 0.73 -4.66 6.28
C HIS A 168 1.45 -3.67 7.20
N SER A 169 2.74 -3.83 7.35
CA SER A 169 3.48 -2.99 8.27
C SER A 169 4.79 -2.53 7.64
N THR A 170 4.89 -1.25 7.48
CA THR A 170 6.17 -0.58 7.40
C THR A 170 6.74 -0.37 8.82
N ARG A 171 7.93 0.18 8.97
CA ARG A 171 8.53 0.48 10.29
C ARG A 171 7.67 1.39 11.19
N TYR A 172 6.68 2.05 10.61
CA TYR A 172 5.92 3.13 11.24
C TYR A 172 4.52 2.72 11.69
N ASP A 173 3.98 1.59 11.19
CA ASP A 173 2.59 1.21 11.35
C ASP A 173 2.42 0.09 12.37
N ARG A 174 1.48 0.28 13.31
CA ARG A 174 1.07 -0.73 14.30
C ARG A 174 -0.43 -0.74 14.49
N PRO A 175 -1.22 -1.09 13.47
CA PRO A 175 -2.66 -1.15 13.62
C PRO A 175 -3.04 -2.28 14.59
N GLN A 176 -3.91 -1.97 15.55
CA GLN A 176 -4.46 -2.96 16.48
C GLN A 176 -5.92 -3.21 16.15
N VAL A 177 -6.20 -4.16 15.28
CA VAL A 177 -7.56 -4.62 15.01
C VAL A 177 -7.76 -5.97 15.68
N ARG A 178 -8.60 -6.02 16.72
CA ARG A 178 -8.84 -7.21 17.54
C ARG A 178 -9.39 -8.43 16.80
N GLU A 179 -9.95 -8.24 15.60
CA GLU A 179 -10.47 -9.32 14.76
C GLU A 179 -9.37 -10.26 14.27
N PHE A 180 -8.15 -9.73 14.08
CA PHE A 180 -7.00 -10.49 13.60
C PHE A 180 -6.05 -10.73 14.76
N ASP A 181 -5.77 -12.01 15.03
CA ASP A 181 -4.91 -12.42 16.14
C ASP A 181 -3.55 -11.68 16.08
N PRO A 182 -3.24 -10.81 17.06
CA PRO A 182 -2.00 -10.03 17.06
C PRO A 182 -0.76 -10.88 17.28
N ASP A 183 -0.93 -12.08 17.80
CA ASP A 183 0.17 -13.00 18.11
C ASP A 183 0.59 -13.87 16.93
N LEU A 184 -0.21 -13.92 15.88
CA LEU A 184 0.08 -14.67 14.67
C LEU A 184 0.55 -13.75 13.54
N ALA A 185 1.60 -14.16 12.81
CA ALA A 185 1.99 -13.50 11.57
C ALA A 185 0.93 -13.74 10.49
N PRO A 186 0.76 -12.84 9.50
CA PRO A 186 -0.08 -13.12 8.34
C PRO A 186 0.54 -14.23 7.47
N CYS A 187 -0.20 -14.73 6.47
CA CYS A 187 0.35 -15.65 5.47
C CYS A 187 1.54 -15.05 4.71
N LEU A 188 2.34 -15.87 4.05
CA LEU A 188 3.51 -15.39 3.30
C LEU A 188 3.14 -14.45 2.17
N GLU A 189 2.01 -14.68 1.53
CA GLU A 189 1.45 -13.83 0.49
C GLU A 189 1.30 -12.38 0.95
N ALA A 190 0.89 -12.16 2.19
CA ALA A 190 0.80 -10.82 2.78
C ALA A 190 2.17 -10.31 3.25
N GLN A 191 3.03 -11.18 3.81
CA GLN A 191 4.37 -10.77 4.27
C GLN A 191 5.26 -10.27 3.13
N ILE A 192 5.18 -10.86 1.94
CA ILE A 192 5.99 -10.42 0.78
C ILE A 192 5.54 -9.07 0.24
N VAL A 193 4.29 -8.65 0.49
CA VAL A 193 3.78 -7.34 0.05
C VAL A 193 4.55 -6.19 0.71
N ASP A 194 4.89 -6.31 2.00
CA ASP A 194 5.67 -5.29 2.72
C ASP A 194 7.01 -5.01 2.04
N PHE A 195 7.67 -6.05 1.55
CA PHE A 195 8.95 -5.94 0.85
C PHE A 195 8.78 -5.50 -0.60
N ALA A 196 7.74 -5.96 -1.28
CA ALA A 196 7.43 -5.54 -2.64
C ALA A 196 7.10 -4.05 -2.72
N ASP A 197 6.35 -3.54 -1.74
CA ASP A 197 6.09 -2.11 -1.56
C ASP A 197 7.40 -1.35 -1.34
N GLU A 198 8.26 -1.82 -0.41
CA GLU A 198 9.56 -1.21 -0.15
C GLU A 198 10.47 -1.20 -1.39
N ILE A 199 10.53 -2.29 -2.15
CA ILE A 199 11.30 -2.39 -3.39
C ILE A 199 10.78 -1.38 -4.42
N ALA A 200 9.46 -1.30 -4.59
CA ALA A 200 8.84 -0.41 -5.54
C ALA A 200 9.11 1.06 -5.17
N TYR A 201 8.86 1.47 -3.91
CA TYR A 201 9.03 2.86 -3.54
C TYR A 201 10.52 3.28 -3.55
N ASN A 202 11.47 2.45 -3.12
CA ASN A 202 12.90 2.76 -3.25
C ASN A 202 13.31 2.99 -4.70
N ALA A 203 12.83 2.13 -5.59
CA ALA A 203 13.16 2.18 -7.02
C ALA A 203 12.62 3.45 -7.69
N HIS A 204 11.36 3.78 -7.46
CA HIS A 204 10.78 4.96 -8.10
C HIS A 204 11.16 6.27 -7.40
N ASP A 205 11.48 6.27 -6.12
CA ASP A 205 12.00 7.44 -5.43
C ASP A 205 13.39 7.84 -5.95
N ILE A 206 14.23 6.85 -6.28
CA ILE A 206 15.49 7.11 -6.99
C ILE A 206 15.20 7.71 -8.37
N ASP A 207 14.33 7.08 -9.15
CA ASP A 207 14.02 7.51 -10.51
C ASP A 207 13.42 8.93 -10.55
N ASP A 208 12.40 9.18 -9.73
CA ASP A 208 11.73 10.48 -9.64
C ASP A 208 12.65 11.55 -9.01
N GLY A 209 13.46 11.17 -8.02
CA GLY A 209 14.45 12.06 -7.40
C GLY A 209 15.53 12.53 -8.36
N LEU A 210 16.05 11.64 -9.21
CA LEU A 210 17.01 11.96 -10.26
C LEU A 210 16.38 12.83 -11.36
N LYS A 211 15.16 12.49 -11.83
CA LYS A 211 14.45 13.27 -12.85
C LYS A 211 14.06 14.67 -12.40
N SER A 212 13.70 14.83 -11.13
CA SER A 212 13.37 16.14 -10.56
C SER A 212 14.59 17.02 -10.25
N GLY A 213 15.81 16.46 -10.36
CA GLY A 213 17.05 17.11 -9.95
C GLY A 213 17.18 17.32 -8.43
N MET A 214 16.38 16.63 -7.63
CA MET A 214 16.49 16.68 -6.16
C MET A 214 17.57 15.72 -5.64
N LEU A 215 17.84 14.65 -6.40
CA LEU A 215 18.99 13.75 -6.16
C LEU A 215 20.09 14.02 -7.17
N ASP A 216 21.30 14.13 -6.67
CA ASP A 216 22.51 14.17 -7.49
C ASP A 216 23.04 12.75 -7.73
N PRO A 217 23.30 12.33 -8.98
CA PRO A 217 23.86 11.01 -9.29
C PRO A 217 25.20 10.72 -8.60
N GLU A 218 26.05 11.74 -8.39
CA GLU A 218 27.36 11.60 -7.72
C GLU A 218 27.17 11.34 -6.21
N ASP A 219 26.21 12.03 -5.59
CA ASP A 219 25.88 11.79 -4.19
C ASP A 219 25.24 10.41 -3.99
N LEU A 220 24.35 10.01 -4.89
CA LEU A 220 23.68 8.69 -4.85
C LEU A 220 24.69 7.53 -4.99
N ALA A 221 25.81 7.75 -5.69
CA ALA A 221 26.88 6.77 -5.80
C ALA A 221 27.54 6.40 -4.46
N ARG A 222 27.27 7.14 -3.36
CA ARG A 222 27.70 6.78 -2.00
C ARG A 222 26.91 5.62 -1.42
N ALA A 223 25.66 5.39 -1.87
CA ALA A 223 24.88 4.23 -1.49
C ALA A 223 25.41 2.99 -2.22
N ARG A 224 25.90 2.01 -1.46
CA ARG A 224 26.57 0.80 -2.02
C ARG A 224 25.64 0.04 -2.97
N LEU A 225 24.38 -0.14 -2.62
CA LEU A 225 23.42 -0.84 -3.47
C LEU A 225 23.28 -0.20 -4.86
N TRP A 226 23.27 1.13 -4.91
CA TRP A 226 23.23 1.89 -6.16
C TRP A 226 24.55 1.84 -6.93
N SER A 227 25.68 2.05 -6.27
CA SER A 227 26.99 2.04 -6.94
C SER A 227 27.31 0.68 -7.55
N GLU A 228 27.01 -0.41 -6.84
CA GLU A 228 27.15 -1.78 -7.35
C GLU A 228 26.22 -2.04 -8.54
N ALA A 229 24.94 -1.62 -8.47
CA ALA A 229 23.99 -1.75 -9.58
C ALA A 229 24.43 -0.96 -10.81
N THR A 230 24.97 0.24 -10.62
CA THR A 230 25.49 1.08 -11.71
C THR A 230 26.74 0.50 -12.37
N ALA A 231 27.62 -0.14 -11.60
CA ALA A 231 28.83 -0.78 -12.10
C ALA A 231 28.53 -1.95 -13.07
N GLU A 232 27.38 -2.59 -12.95
CA GLU A 232 26.93 -3.67 -13.84
C GLU A 232 26.32 -3.18 -15.16
N VAL A 233 26.07 -1.88 -15.30
CA VAL A 233 25.53 -1.31 -16.53
C VAL A 233 26.63 -1.20 -17.59
N ALA A 234 26.29 -1.57 -18.81
CA ALA A 234 27.26 -1.58 -19.94
C ALA A 234 27.96 -0.24 -20.08
N PRO A 235 29.31 -0.24 -20.25
CA PRO A 235 30.07 0.97 -20.50
C PRO A 235 29.57 1.67 -21.77
N GLY A 236 29.46 3.00 -21.74
CA GLY A 236 29.05 3.81 -22.90
C GLY A 236 27.53 3.98 -23.08
N ALA A 237 26.71 3.39 -22.26
CA ALA A 237 25.28 3.68 -22.30
C ALA A 237 25.00 5.17 -21.99
N PRO A 238 24.05 5.81 -22.71
CA PRO A 238 23.65 7.20 -22.42
C PRO A 238 23.23 7.38 -20.94
N PRO A 239 23.47 8.53 -20.30
CA PRO A 239 23.20 8.73 -18.88
C PRO A 239 21.79 8.33 -18.44
N HIS A 240 20.76 8.73 -19.21
CA HIS A 240 19.36 8.38 -18.90
C HIS A 240 19.12 6.86 -18.98
N VAL A 241 19.73 6.16 -19.92
CA VAL A 241 19.64 4.69 -20.05
C VAL A 241 20.34 4.02 -18.87
N ARG A 242 21.51 4.56 -18.45
CA ARG A 242 22.24 4.03 -17.27
C ARG A 242 21.40 4.11 -16.01
N HIS A 243 20.67 5.20 -15.79
CA HIS A 243 19.78 5.35 -14.63
C HIS A 243 18.68 4.27 -14.61
N TYR A 244 17.96 4.09 -15.71
CA TYR A 244 16.94 3.05 -15.81
C TYR A 244 17.48 1.64 -15.62
N GLN A 245 18.66 1.35 -16.19
CA GLN A 245 19.29 0.04 -16.03
C GLN A 245 19.73 -0.17 -14.57
N ALA A 246 20.28 0.84 -13.91
CA ALA A 246 20.68 0.75 -12.49
C ALA A 246 19.46 0.53 -11.57
N VAL A 247 18.36 1.27 -11.78
CA VAL A 247 17.10 1.05 -11.05
C VAL A 247 16.61 -0.39 -11.21
N ARG A 248 16.59 -0.92 -12.44
CA ARG A 248 16.22 -2.32 -12.69
C ARG A 248 17.13 -3.31 -11.96
N ARG A 249 18.45 -3.05 -11.90
CA ARG A 249 19.39 -3.89 -11.16
C ARG A 249 19.17 -3.85 -9.66
N VAL A 250 18.80 -2.69 -9.11
CA VAL A 250 18.42 -2.59 -7.69
C VAL A 250 17.21 -3.47 -7.39
N ILE A 251 16.14 -3.38 -8.20
CA ILE A 251 14.95 -4.22 -8.05
C ILE A 251 15.33 -5.70 -8.16
N ASP A 252 16.07 -6.09 -9.18
CA ASP A 252 16.46 -7.47 -9.44
C ASP A 252 17.26 -8.08 -8.28
N ARG A 253 18.21 -7.33 -7.72
CA ARG A 253 19.00 -7.75 -6.55
C ARG A 253 18.14 -7.93 -5.31
N LEU A 254 17.27 -6.97 -5.01
CA LEU A 254 16.41 -7.05 -3.84
C LEU A 254 15.41 -8.23 -3.94
N VAL A 255 14.79 -8.41 -5.10
CA VAL A 255 13.87 -9.54 -5.35
C VAL A 255 14.60 -10.88 -5.27
N SER A 256 15.75 -11.00 -5.91
CA SER A 256 16.52 -12.26 -5.92
C SER A 256 17.03 -12.64 -4.54
N ASP A 257 17.55 -11.67 -3.78
CA ASP A 257 18.02 -11.91 -2.41
C ASP A 257 16.87 -12.32 -1.50
N LEU A 258 15.73 -11.62 -1.59
CA LEU A 258 14.56 -11.93 -0.77
C LEU A 258 14.05 -13.35 -1.02
N CYS A 259 13.99 -13.77 -2.29
CA CYS A 259 13.63 -15.15 -2.62
C CYS A 259 14.62 -16.16 -2.05
N ALA A 260 15.92 -15.92 -2.23
CA ALA A 260 16.96 -16.84 -1.73
C ALA A 260 16.96 -16.92 -0.19
N SER A 261 16.86 -15.77 0.47
CA SER A 261 16.79 -15.69 1.94
C SER A 261 15.57 -16.41 2.49
N LEU A 262 14.39 -16.17 1.90
CA LEU A 262 13.16 -16.83 2.34
C LEU A 262 13.22 -18.35 2.17
N VAL A 263 13.71 -18.85 1.03
CA VAL A 263 13.88 -20.30 0.81
C VAL A 263 14.82 -20.90 1.85
N ALA A 264 15.94 -20.24 2.13
CA ALA A 264 16.89 -20.71 3.16
C ALA A 264 16.23 -20.77 4.55
N ARG A 265 15.48 -19.74 4.94
CA ARG A 265 14.80 -19.68 6.25
C ARG A 265 13.67 -20.69 6.39
N VAL A 266 12.90 -20.93 5.33
CA VAL A 266 11.88 -22.00 5.29
C VAL A 266 12.51 -23.35 5.60
N HIS A 267 13.66 -23.64 5.00
CA HIS A 267 14.42 -24.86 5.25
C HIS A 267 15.00 -24.93 6.67
N GLU A 268 15.65 -23.88 7.12
CA GLU A 268 16.28 -23.78 8.45
C GLU A 268 15.25 -23.99 9.57
N LEU A 269 14.10 -23.31 9.47
CA LEU A 269 13.03 -23.35 10.47
C LEU A 269 12.05 -24.51 10.27
N ARG A 270 12.26 -25.35 9.26
CA ARG A 270 11.40 -26.49 8.91
C ARG A 270 9.93 -26.11 8.78
N VAL A 271 9.66 -25.03 8.04
CA VAL A 271 8.30 -24.56 7.79
C VAL A 271 7.66 -25.46 6.72
N GLU A 272 6.67 -26.24 7.10
CA GLU A 272 6.00 -27.20 6.23
C GLU A 272 4.53 -26.84 5.98
N THR A 273 3.94 -26.02 6.83
CA THR A 273 2.51 -25.68 6.77
C THR A 273 2.27 -24.18 6.92
N LEU A 274 1.09 -23.70 6.51
CA LEU A 274 0.62 -22.35 6.78
C LEU A 274 0.60 -22.03 8.28
N ALA A 275 0.29 -23.01 9.13
CA ALA A 275 0.30 -22.85 10.58
C ALA A 275 1.70 -22.56 11.11
N ASP A 276 2.73 -23.16 10.53
CA ASP A 276 4.13 -22.91 10.91
C ASP A 276 4.52 -21.47 10.51
N VAL A 277 4.20 -21.03 9.28
CA VAL A 277 4.41 -19.64 8.83
C VAL A 277 3.85 -18.64 9.85
N ARG A 278 2.62 -18.86 10.30
CA ARG A 278 1.92 -17.95 11.20
C ARG A 278 2.54 -17.85 12.60
N ARG A 279 3.28 -18.86 13.03
CA ARG A 279 3.93 -18.91 14.35
C ARG A 279 5.33 -18.31 14.40
N VAL A 280 5.98 -18.12 13.24
CA VAL A 280 7.34 -17.56 13.19
C VAL A 280 7.32 -16.08 13.61
N LYS A 281 8.16 -15.75 14.60
CA LYS A 281 8.33 -14.37 15.08
C LYS A 281 9.80 -13.96 14.99
N PRO A 282 10.12 -12.72 14.58
CA PRO A 282 9.16 -11.65 14.26
C PRO A 282 8.36 -11.87 12.96
N ARG A 283 8.96 -12.34 11.89
CA ARG A 283 8.37 -12.72 10.59
C ARG A 283 9.35 -13.60 9.82
N LEU A 284 8.82 -14.36 8.86
CA LEU A 284 9.64 -15.26 8.07
C LEU A 284 10.39 -14.55 6.93
N VAL A 285 9.74 -13.56 6.31
CA VAL A 285 10.31 -12.82 5.18
C VAL A 285 11.30 -11.76 5.68
N GLU A 286 12.56 -11.84 5.20
CA GLU A 286 13.61 -10.85 5.45
C GLU A 286 14.72 -10.98 4.40
N TYR A 287 15.45 -9.89 4.17
CA TYR A 287 16.67 -9.91 3.35
C TYR A 287 17.80 -10.64 4.06
N SER A 288 18.79 -11.12 3.29
CA SER A 288 20.07 -11.51 3.86
C SER A 288 20.71 -10.32 4.62
N PRO A 289 21.51 -10.58 5.66
CA PRO A 289 22.13 -9.49 6.44
C PRO A 289 22.90 -8.49 5.58
N ALA A 290 23.60 -8.99 4.55
CA ALA A 290 24.39 -8.15 3.66
C ALA A 290 23.53 -7.21 2.80
N VAL A 291 22.40 -7.69 2.28
CA VAL A 291 21.48 -6.87 1.46
C VAL A 291 20.65 -5.96 2.36
N ALA A 292 20.24 -6.43 3.53
CA ALA A 292 19.53 -5.61 4.53
C ALA A 292 20.34 -4.36 4.92
N GLU A 293 21.66 -4.52 5.16
CA GLU A 293 22.56 -3.39 5.47
C GLU A 293 22.62 -2.38 4.32
N ARG A 294 22.84 -2.86 3.08
CA ARG A 294 22.91 -1.99 1.89
C ARG A 294 21.59 -1.28 1.59
N ASN A 295 20.48 -1.99 1.77
CA ASN A 295 19.15 -1.42 1.58
C ASN A 295 18.84 -0.36 2.65
N GLN A 296 19.24 -0.61 3.89
CA GLN A 296 19.11 0.38 4.97
C GLN A 296 19.96 1.64 4.71
N GLU A 297 21.15 1.48 4.17
CA GLU A 297 22.02 2.60 3.74
C GLU A 297 21.34 3.43 2.65
N LEU A 298 20.78 2.77 1.62
CA LEU A 298 20.02 3.45 0.57
C LEU A 298 18.82 4.21 1.12
N LYS A 299 18.03 3.60 2.01
CA LYS A 299 16.88 4.24 2.66
C LYS A 299 17.28 5.44 3.50
N ALA A 300 18.38 5.35 4.24
CA ALA A 300 18.90 6.47 5.02
C ALA A 300 19.33 7.63 4.09
N PHE A 301 19.97 7.32 2.98
CA PHE A 301 20.35 8.31 1.96
C PHE A 301 19.11 9.00 1.37
N LEU A 302 18.09 8.24 0.94
CA LEU A 302 16.85 8.80 0.39
C LEU A 302 16.14 9.67 1.44
N TYR A 303 16.11 9.23 2.69
CA TYR A 303 15.54 10.03 3.77
C TYR A 303 16.25 11.38 3.92
N ASP A 304 17.57 11.37 3.99
CA ASP A 304 18.38 12.58 4.21
C ASP A 304 18.33 13.54 3.00
N ARG A 305 18.37 13.02 1.78
CA ARG A 305 18.52 13.84 0.58
C ARG A 305 17.20 14.18 -0.12
N LEU A 306 16.23 13.27 -0.10
CA LEU A 306 14.98 13.44 -0.82
C LEU A 306 13.85 13.94 0.08
N TYR A 307 13.56 13.22 1.17
CA TYR A 307 12.39 13.57 2.01
C TYR A 307 12.59 14.83 2.87
N THR A 308 13.85 15.22 3.15
CA THR A 308 14.17 16.49 3.83
C THR A 308 14.42 17.64 2.85
N HIS A 309 14.37 17.40 1.55
CA HIS A 309 14.58 18.44 0.55
C HIS A 309 13.58 19.58 0.73
N TYR A 310 14.01 20.84 0.53
CA TYR A 310 13.19 22.03 0.83
C TYR A 310 11.85 22.05 0.06
N ARG A 311 11.80 21.53 -1.16
CA ARG A 311 10.55 21.43 -1.92
C ARG A 311 9.56 20.49 -1.25
N VAL A 312 10.01 19.30 -0.82
CA VAL A 312 9.19 18.32 -0.10
C VAL A 312 8.72 18.90 1.23
N THR A 313 9.62 19.56 1.98
CA THR A 313 9.28 20.23 3.25
C THR A 313 8.20 21.30 3.05
N ARG A 314 8.31 22.14 2.00
CA ARG A 314 7.28 23.15 1.69
C ARG A 314 5.93 22.50 1.39
N MET A 315 5.91 21.40 0.64
CA MET A 315 4.67 20.68 0.31
C MET A 315 4.05 20.03 1.54
N THR A 316 4.86 19.43 2.40
CA THR A 316 4.42 18.87 3.69
C THR A 316 3.74 19.94 4.55
N GLN A 317 4.32 21.14 4.64
CA GLN A 317 3.74 22.27 5.40
C GLN A 317 2.45 22.80 4.79
N LYS A 318 2.35 22.82 3.45
CA LYS A 318 1.08 23.18 2.77
C LYS A 318 0.01 22.13 3.05
N ALA A 319 0.34 20.85 2.93
CA ALA A 319 -0.57 19.74 3.21
C ALA A 319 -1.12 19.81 4.64
N ASP A 320 -0.24 20.03 5.63
CA ASP A 320 -0.66 20.17 7.03
C ASP A 320 -1.70 21.29 7.21
N ARG A 321 -1.44 22.46 6.64
CA ARG A 321 -2.38 23.60 6.73
C ARG A 321 -3.73 23.30 6.07
N ILE A 322 -3.72 22.70 4.87
CA ILE A 322 -4.94 22.40 4.12
C ILE A 322 -5.75 21.34 4.85
N MET A 323 -5.12 20.25 5.26
CA MET A 323 -5.79 19.14 5.95
C MET A 323 -6.35 19.56 7.32
N SER A 324 -5.60 20.38 8.07
CA SER A 324 -6.06 20.93 9.35
C SER A 324 -7.28 21.83 9.14
N ALA A 325 -7.23 22.76 8.20
CA ALA A 325 -8.33 23.67 7.93
C ALA A 325 -9.61 22.94 7.48
N LEU A 326 -9.48 21.95 6.59
CA LEU A 326 -10.62 21.12 6.15
C LEU A 326 -11.26 20.36 7.33
N PHE A 327 -10.45 19.71 8.15
CA PHE A 327 -10.97 18.96 9.30
C PHE A 327 -11.63 19.89 10.32
N GLU A 328 -10.99 20.99 10.69
CA GLU A 328 -11.46 21.93 11.68
C GLU A 328 -12.77 22.64 11.26
N VAL A 329 -12.90 23.05 10.00
CA VAL A 329 -14.12 23.72 9.52
C VAL A 329 -15.33 22.78 9.58
N TYR A 330 -15.15 21.51 9.21
CA TYR A 330 -16.22 20.51 9.32
C TYR A 330 -16.54 20.10 10.77
N MET A 331 -15.55 20.17 11.65
CA MET A 331 -15.80 19.98 13.09
C MET A 331 -16.58 21.10 13.71
N GLN A 332 -16.34 22.36 13.28
CA GLN A 332 -17.06 23.54 13.77
C GLN A 332 -18.50 23.61 13.25
N GLU A 333 -18.70 23.30 11.97
CA GLU A 333 -20.02 23.33 11.33
C GLU A 333 -20.24 22.10 10.42
N PRO A 334 -20.70 20.97 10.97
CA PRO A 334 -20.91 19.74 10.20
C PRO A 334 -21.95 19.85 9.06
N LYS A 335 -22.77 20.90 9.05
CA LYS A 335 -23.72 21.15 7.96
C LYS A 335 -23.05 21.51 6.64
N GLN A 336 -21.77 21.86 6.66
CA GLN A 336 -20.97 22.08 5.46
C GLN A 336 -20.53 20.79 4.77
N LEU A 337 -20.67 19.65 5.46
CA LEU A 337 -20.43 18.33 4.83
C LEU A 337 -21.58 17.99 3.85
N PRO A 338 -21.26 17.24 2.78
CA PRO A 338 -22.31 16.66 1.94
C PRO A 338 -23.31 15.83 2.75
N PRO A 339 -24.63 15.93 2.49
CA PRO A 339 -25.66 15.26 3.30
C PRO A 339 -25.43 13.75 3.50
N HIS A 340 -24.98 13.06 2.47
CA HIS A 340 -24.72 11.61 2.55
C HIS A 340 -23.65 11.21 3.58
N VAL A 341 -22.72 12.11 3.94
CA VAL A 341 -21.70 11.84 4.96
C VAL A 341 -22.32 11.87 6.36
N THR A 342 -23.11 12.89 6.65
CA THR A 342 -23.78 13.05 7.95
C THR A 342 -24.91 12.05 8.14
N GLU A 343 -25.63 11.68 7.06
CA GLU A 343 -26.65 10.64 7.07
C GLU A 343 -26.06 9.28 7.36
N ARG A 344 -24.99 8.90 6.68
CA ARG A 344 -24.27 7.65 6.94
C ARG A 344 -23.79 7.57 8.39
N ALA A 345 -23.13 8.62 8.89
CA ALA A 345 -22.64 8.65 10.26
C ALA A 345 -23.77 8.41 11.29
N ARG A 346 -24.95 8.98 11.05
CA ARG A 346 -26.12 8.79 11.90
C ARG A 346 -26.68 7.36 11.80
N GLU A 347 -26.78 6.81 10.58
CA GLU A 347 -27.30 5.46 10.35
C GLU A 347 -26.41 4.39 10.99
N GLU A 348 -25.09 4.58 10.92
CA GLU A 348 -24.09 3.64 11.44
C GLU A 348 -23.74 3.90 12.93
N GLY A 349 -24.28 4.97 13.53
CA GLY A 349 -23.97 5.35 14.92
C GLY A 349 -22.53 5.80 15.12
N GLU A 350 -21.91 6.34 14.06
CA GLU A 350 -20.53 6.78 14.08
C GLU A 350 -20.37 8.19 14.67
N SER A 351 -19.22 8.43 15.28
CA SER A 351 -18.88 9.77 15.75
C SER A 351 -18.61 10.72 14.59
N MET A 352 -19.03 11.98 14.73
CA MET A 352 -18.78 13.00 13.70
C MET A 352 -17.30 13.17 13.34
N PRO A 353 -16.35 13.19 14.31
CA PRO A 353 -14.92 13.24 13.95
C PRO A 353 -14.49 12.09 13.05
N ARG A 354 -15.02 10.87 13.27
CA ARG A 354 -14.70 9.72 12.43
C ARG A 354 -15.25 9.89 11.02
N ALA A 355 -16.49 10.32 10.88
CA ALA A 355 -17.12 10.58 9.59
C ALA A 355 -16.39 11.68 8.79
N ILE A 356 -15.94 12.74 9.47
CA ILE A 356 -15.12 13.79 8.88
C ILE A 356 -13.77 13.25 8.43
N ALA A 357 -13.11 12.45 9.27
CA ALA A 357 -11.84 11.83 8.92
C ALA A 357 -11.96 10.92 7.68
N ASP A 358 -13.02 10.11 7.59
CA ASP A 358 -13.31 9.28 6.42
C ASP A 358 -13.53 10.13 5.15
N TYR A 359 -14.27 11.21 5.27
CA TYR A 359 -14.55 12.10 4.15
C TYR A 359 -13.27 12.78 3.65
N VAL A 360 -12.47 13.36 4.57
CA VAL A 360 -11.21 14.05 4.24
C VAL A 360 -10.17 13.06 3.72
N ALA A 361 -10.01 11.88 4.34
CA ALA A 361 -9.09 10.85 3.87
C ALA A 361 -9.49 10.30 2.49
N GLY A 362 -10.79 10.26 2.19
CA GLY A 362 -11.33 9.83 0.90
C GLY A 362 -11.11 10.81 -0.24
N MET A 363 -10.68 12.05 0.01
CA MET A 363 -10.39 13.03 -1.03
C MET A 363 -9.16 12.66 -1.85
N THR A 364 -9.10 13.14 -3.08
CA THR A 364 -7.87 13.22 -3.85
C THR A 364 -7.15 14.55 -3.53
N ASP A 365 -5.88 14.66 -3.84
CA ASP A 365 -5.13 15.92 -3.63
C ASP A 365 -5.80 17.10 -4.32
N ARG A 366 -6.19 16.89 -5.58
CA ARG A 366 -6.89 17.90 -6.37
C ARG A 366 -8.22 18.30 -5.74
N PHE A 367 -9.00 17.33 -5.27
CA PHE A 367 -10.28 17.60 -4.64
C PHE A 367 -10.10 18.35 -3.31
N ALA A 368 -9.13 17.94 -2.48
CA ALA A 368 -8.82 18.64 -1.23
C ALA A 368 -8.41 20.10 -1.44
N LEU A 369 -7.62 20.38 -2.49
CA LEU A 369 -7.26 21.75 -2.86
C LEU A 369 -8.47 22.57 -3.33
N GLN A 370 -9.35 21.99 -4.13
CA GLN A 370 -10.57 22.65 -4.61
C GLN A 370 -11.53 22.90 -3.45
N GLU A 371 -11.72 21.93 -2.59
CA GLU A 371 -12.59 22.04 -1.42
C GLU A 371 -12.07 23.10 -0.43
N TYR A 372 -10.76 23.14 -0.20
CA TYR A 372 -10.14 24.22 0.59
C TYR A 372 -10.44 25.58 0.01
N LYS A 373 -10.34 25.79 -1.32
CA LYS A 373 -10.67 27.05 -1.96
C LYS A 373 -12.14 27.43 -1.78
N LYS A 374 -13.06 26.49 -2.03
CA LYS A 374 -14.51 26.73 -1.86
C LYS A 374 -14.90 27.16 -0.45
N LEU A 375 -14.19 26.66 0.56
CA LEU A 375 -14.50 26.96 1.96
C LEU A 375 -13.84 28.24 2.47
N PHE A 376 -12.71 28.66 1.89
CA PHE A 376 -11.88 29.74 2.44
C PHE A 376 -11.64 30.91 1.46
N ASP A 377 -11.85 30.74 0.18
CA ASP A 377 -11.69 31.80 -0.82
C ASP A 377 -13.06 32.38 -1.17
N PRO A 378 -13.36 33.65 -0.79
CA PRO A 378 -14.66 34.28 -1.06
C PRO A 378 -14.94 34.52 -2.56
N GLU A 379 -13.94 34.44 -3.43
CA GLU A 379 -14.10 34.54 -4.86
C GLU A 379 -14.48 33.22 -5.55
N GLU A 380 -14.29 32.10 -4.85
CA GLU A 380 -14.57 30.76 -5.40
C GLU A 380 -16.05 30.40 -5.18
N ARG A 381 -16.67 29.79 -6.19
CA ARG A 381 -18.08 29.36 -6.08
C ARG A 381 -18.19 28.04 -5.28
N VAL A 382 -19.18 28.00 -4.39
CA VAL A 382 -19.50 26.84 -3.56
C VAL A 382 -20.18 25.75 -4.38
#